data_0afe1ff8aea7fcc55351646206604832
#
_entry.id   0afe1ff8aea7fcc55351646206604832
#
_cell.length_a   1.000
_cell.length_b   1.000
_cell.length_c   1.000
_cell.angle_alpha   90.00
_cell.angle_beta   90.00
_cell.angle_gamma   90.00
#
_symmetry.space_group_name_H-M   'P 1'
#
loop_
_entity.id
_entity.type
_entity.pdbx_description
1 polymer ?
#
loop_
_entity_poly.entity_id
_entity_poly.type
_entity_poly.pdbx_seq_one_letter_code
_entity_poly.pdbx_strand_id
1 'polypeptide(L)'
;MTLSEILTMTKSNLQISGNMFDDYLGMLIEAAQGAIATEGITIDYTSIEDCNIVIMYASYLYRKRLGDDPAMPRMLRYALNNKLFSQKAKAEGGGST
;
A
#
# COMPACT_ATOMS: atom_id res chain seq x y z
N MET A 1 4.64 5.90 -10.09
CA MET A 1 5.44 4.64 -10.13
C MET A 1 4.74 3.57 -10.93
N THR A 2 5.48 2.82 -11.70
CA THR A 2 4.97 1.63 -12.36
C THR A 2 4.86 0.46 -11.36
N LEU A 3 4.14 -0.59 -11.73
CA LEU A 3 4.08 -1.80 -10.92
C LEU A 3 5.47 -2.42 -10.73
N SER A 4 6.31 -2.37 -11.76
CA SER A 4 7.69 -2.87 -11.67
C SER A 4 8.49 -2.10 -10.62
N GLU A 5 8.33 -0.79 -10.56
CA GLU A 5 9.00 0.05 -9.56
C GLU A 5 8.47 -0.24 -8.16
N ILE A 6 7.16 -0.43 -8.01
CA ILE A 6 6.56 -0.78 -6.72
C ILE A 6 7.10 -2.13 -6.24
N LEU A 7 7.22 -3.10 -7.14
CA LEU A 7 7.81 -4.40 -6.81
C LEU A 7 9.25 -4.24 -6.33
N THR A 8 10.06 -3.47 -7.05
CA THR A 8 11.45 -3.23 -6.70
C THR A 8 11.56 -2.58 -5.32
N MET A 9 10.73 -1.58 -5.04
CA MET A 9 10.75 -0.90 -3.75
C MET A 9 10.25 -1.79 -2.62
N THR A 10 9.26 -2.64 -2.90
CA THR A 10 8.78 -3.61 -1.91
C THR A 10 9.87 -4.61 -1.55
N LYS A 11 10.61 -5.10 -2.55
CA LYS A 11 11.74 -6.00 -2.33
C LYS A 11 12.82 -5.32 -1.49
N SER A 12 13.13 -4.07 -1.79
CA SER A 12 14.11 -3.30 -1.02
C SER A 12 13.65 -3.15 0.44
N ASN A 13 12.39 -2.82 0.64
CA ASN A 13 11.83 -2.66 1.98
C ASN A 13 11.86 -3.96 2.79
N LEU A 14 11.72 -5.09 2.13
CA LEU A 14 11.74 -6.42 2.75
C LEU A 14 13.14 -7.04 2.77
N GLN A 15 14.13 -6.37 2.19
CA GLN A 15 15.51 -6.85 2.07
C GLN A 15 15.58 -8.18 1.29
N ILE A 16 14.76 -8.30 0.26
CA ILE A 16 14.74 -9.47 -0.62
C ILE A 16 15.57 -9.17 -1.86
N SER A 17 16.51 -10.04 -2.19
CA SER A 17 17.29 -9.94 -3.43
C SER A 17 16.92 -11.10 -4.36
N GLY A 18 17.21 -10.93 -5.65
CA GLY A 18 16.87 -11.94 -6.64
C GLY A 18 15.39 -11.88 -7.04
N ASN A 19 14.99 -12.81 -7.89
CA ASN A 19 13.65 -12.79 -8.47
C ASN A 19 12.77 -13.99 -8.11
N MET A 20 13.22 -14.80 -7.15
CA MET A 20 12.51 -16.02 -6.78
C MET A 20 11.08 -15.74 -6.28
N PHE A 21 10.88 -14.62 -5.60
CA PHE A 21 9.59 -14.28 -5.00
C PHE A 21 8.81 -13.21 -5.79
N ASP A 22 9.27 -12.85 -6.98
CA ASP A 22 8.64 -11.76 -7.72
C ASP A 22 7.17 -11.98 -8.02
N ASP A 23 6.80 -13.18 -8.45
CA ASP A 23 5.39 -13.51 -8.74
C ASP A 23 4.55 -13.43 -7.46
N TYR A 24 5.07 -14.00 -6.38
CA TYR A 24 4.37 -13.99 -5.09
C TYR A 24 4.19 -12.55 -4.58
N LEU A 25 5.26 -11.74 -4.64
CA LEU A 25 5.17 -10.35 -4.21
C LEU A 25 4.23 -9.54 -5.10
N GLY A 26 4.18 -9.85 -6.39
CA GLY A 26 3.20 -9.25 -7.30
C GLY A 26 1.77 -9.51 -6.85
N MET A 27 1.49 -10.74 -6.42
CA MET A 27 0.18 -11.10 -5.87
C MET A 27 -0.14 -10.31 -4.60
N LEU A 28 0.85 -10.13 -3.73
CA LEU A 28 0.67 -9.36 -2.49
C LEU A 28 0.43 -7.87 -2.78
N ILE A 29 1.09 -7.34 -3.79
CA ILE A 29 0.86 -5.96 -4.22
C ILE A 29 -0.57 -5.81 -4.73
N GLU A 30 -1.05 -6.73 -5.55
CA GLU A 30 -2.45 -6.72 -5.99
C GLU A 30 -3.42 -6.81 -4.81
N ALA A 31 -3.12 -7.69 -3.86
CA ALA A 31 -3.96 -7.83 -2.66
C ALA A 31 -3.96 -6.54 -1.84
N ALA A 32 -2.81 -5.87 -1.73
CA ALA A 32 -2.73 -4.59 -1.05
C ALA A 32 -3.57 -3.53 -1.75
N GLN A 33 -3.48 -3.46 -3.08
CA GLN A 33 -4.27 -2.53 -3.88
C GLN A 33 -5.78 -2.76 -3.66
N GLY A 34 -6.20 -4.01 -3.67
CA GLY A 34 -7.60 -4.36 -3.44
C GLY A 34 -8.07 -4.01 -2.03
N ALA A 35 -7.26 -4.28 -1.03
CA ALA A 35 -7.60 -3.98 0.36
C ALA A 35 -7.72 -2.47 0.59
N ILE A 36 -6.81 -1.70 0.02
CA ILE A 36 -6.84 -0.23 0.12
C ILE A 36 -8.10 0.31 -0.56
N ALA A 37 -8.43 -0.19 -1.74
CA ALA A 37 -9.65 0.22 -2.47
C ALA A 37 -10.90 -0.13 -1.68
N THR A 38 -10.91 -1.28 -1.01
CA THR A 38 -12.04 -1.71 -0.18
C THR A 38 -12.28 -0.76 0.99
N GLU A 39 -11.23 -0.12 1.50
CA GLU A 39 -11.37 0.88 2.56
C GLU A 39 -11.91 2.23 2.02
N GLY A 40 -12.08 2.36 0.71
CA GLY A 40 -12.60 3.58 0.11
C GLY A 40 -11.53 4.57 -0.30
N ILE A 41 -10.29 4.13 -0.38
CA ILE A 41 -9.14 5.00 -0.71
C ILE A 41 -8.77 4.79 -2.17
N THR A 42 -8.59 5.89 -2.90
CA THR A 42 -8.10 5.87 -4.27
C THR A 42 -6.61 6.23 -4.28
N ILE A 43 -5.79 5.35 -4.86
CA ILE A 43 -4.35 5.56 -4.94
C ILE A 43 -4.01 6.27 -6.26
N ASP A 44 -3.22 7.33 -6.15
CA ASP A 44 -2.67 8.03 -7.30
C ASP A 44 -1.24 7.49 -7.53
N TYR A 45 -1.07 6.69 -8.58
CA TYR A 45 0.21 6.05 -8.84
C TYR A 45 1.29 7.02 -9.36
N THR A 46 0.94 8.27 -9.60
CA THR A 46 1.93 9.31 -9.88
C THR A 46 2.45 9.96 -8.60
N SER A 47 1.80 9.73 -7.47
CA SER A 47 2.22 10.25 -6.18
C SER A 47 3.12 9.25 -5.46
N ILE A 48 4.32 9.68 -5.08
CA ILE A 48 5.25 8.83 -4.33
C ILE A 48 4.66 8.46 -2.98
N GLU A 49 3.98 9.39 -2.32
CA GLU A 49 3.35 9.13 -1.03
C GLU A 49 2.30 8.03 -1.13
N ASP A 50 1.45 8.09 -2.17
CA ASP A 50 0.42 7.09 -2.37
C ASP A 50 1.02 5.72 -2.69
N CYS A 51 2.03 5.68 -3.55
CA CYS A 51 2.73 4.44 -3.87
C CYS A 51 3.40 3.84 -2.65
N ASN A 52 3.93 4.68 -1.76
CA ASN A 52 4.54 4.20 -0.52
C ASN A 52 3.53 3.50 0.38
N ILE A 53 2.27 3.95 0.38
CA ILE A 53 1.20 3.26 1.12
C ILE A 53 1.01 1.84 0.59
N VAL A 54 1.01 1.67 -0.73
CA VAL A 54 0.91 0.35 -1.34
C VAL A 54 2.10 -0.53 -0.95
N ILE A 55 3.31 0.02 -1.01
CA ILE A 55 4.54 -0.70 -0.64
C ILE A 55 4.48 -1.15 0.82
N MET A 56 4.09 -0.26 1.71
CA MET A 56 3.97 -0.59 3.13
C MET A 56 2.92 -1.67 3.38
N TYR A 57 1.79 -1.60 2.68
CA TYR A 57 0.72 -2.57 2.85
C TYR A 57 1.14 -3.94 2.34
N ALA A 58 1.76 -4.01 1.16
CA ALA A 58 2.27 -5.26 0.61
C ALA A 58 3.34 -5.87 1.53
N SER A 59 4.23 -5.03 2.08
CA SER A 59 5.25 -5.48 3.03
C SER A 59 4.62 -6.04 4.31
N TYR A 60 3.58 -5.39 4.80
CA TYR A 60 2.82 -5.87 5.95
C TYR A 60 2.20 -7.25 5.67
N LEU A 61 1.59 -7.44 4.50
CA LEU A 61 1.00 -8.73 4.13
C LEU A 61 2.05 -9.83 4.07
N TYR A 62 3.24 -9.52 3.56
CA TYR A 62 4.34 -10.48 3.53
C TYR A 62 4.74 -10.91 4.93
N ARG A 63 4.95 -9.95 5.84
CA ARG A 63 5.35 -10.24 7.22
C ARG A 63 4.27 -10.98 7.99
N LYS A 64 3.01 -10.60 7.77
CA LYS A 64 1.88 -11.28 8.39
C LYS A 64 1.82 -12.75 8.02
N ARG A 65 2.10 -13.06 6.75
CA ARG A 65 2.11 -14.44 6.29
C ARG A 65 3.23 -15.26 6.95
N LEU A 66 4.36 -14.61 7.20
CA LEU A 66 5.48 -15.28 7.89
C LEU A 66 5.24 -15.44 9.39
N GLY A 67 4.22 -14.79 9.93
CA GLY A 67 3.92 -14.82 11.35
C GLY A 67 4.81 -13.92 12.19
N ASP A 68 5.63 -13.08 11.57
CA ASP A 68 6.57 -12.21 12.28
C ASP A 68 5.86 -11.06 12.98
N ASP A 69 4.84 -10.49 12.34
CA ASP A 69 4.11 -9.35 12.88
C ASP A 69 2.66 -9.43 12.41
N PRO A 70 1.79 -10.03 13.22
CA PRO A 70 0.39 -10.21 12.84
C PRO A 70 -0.43 -8.91 12.88
N ALA A 71 0.07 -7.85 13.53
CA ALA A 71 -0.64 -6.59 13.64
C ALA A 71 -0.19 -5.62 12.55
N MET A 72 -1.14 -4.83 12.03
CA MET A 72 -0.80 -3.79 11.07
C MET A 72 0.05 -2.72 11.73
N PRO A 73 1.19 -2.31 11.12
CA PRO A 73 2.00 -1.23 11.67
C PRO A 73 1.19 0.03 11.87
N ARG A 74 1.44 0.71 12.99
CA ARG A 74 0.69 1.92 13.34
C ARG A 74 0.85 3.01 12.28
N MET A 75 2.04 3.17 11.74
CA MET A 75 2.29 4.17 10.69
C MET A 75 1.45 3.91 9.44
N LEU A 76 1.29 2.64 9.06
CA LEU A 76 0.46 2.29 7.93
C LEU A 76 -1.01 2.62 8.21
N ARG A 77 -1.51 2.29 9.40
CA ARG A 77 -2.89 2.59 9.77
C ARG A 77 -3.13 4.10 9.79
N TYR A 78 -2.19 4.88 10.28
CA TYR A 78 -2.29 6.33 10.26
C TYR A 78 -2.31 6.88 8.83
N ALA A 79 -1.43 6.36 7.96
CA ALA A 79 -1.38 6.80 6.57
C ALA A 79 -2.69 6.53 5.85
N LEU A 80 -3.27 5.34 6.04
CA LEU A 80 -4.55 4.97 5.45
C LEU A 80 -5.68 5.87 5.95
N ASN A 81 -5.75 6.07 7.27
CA ASN A 81 -6.80 6.90 7.85
C ASN A 81 -6.69 8.35 7.37
N ASN A 82 -5.49 8.89 7.35
CA ASN A 82 -5.28 10.27 6.89
C ASN A 82 -5.67 10.43 5.42
N LYS A 83 -5.33 9.44 4.60
CA LYS A 83 -5.68 9.48 3.18
C LYS A 83 -7.18 9.40 2.99
N LEU A 84 -7.85 8.53 3.73
CA LEU A 84 -9.30 8.38 3.65
C LEU A 84 -10.01 9.68 4.08
N PHE A 85 -9.60 10.27 5.20
CA PHE A 85 -10.19 11.53 5.67
C PHE A 85 -9.96 12.66 4.67
N SER A 86 -8.76 12.75 4.12
CA SER A 86 -8.43 13.78 3.14
C SER A 86 -9.32 13.66 1.90
N GLN A 87 -9.52 12.45 1.41
CA GLN A 87 -10.33 12.22 0.22
C GLN A 87 -11.81 12.46 0.48
N LYS A 88 -12.31 12.06 1.64
CA LYS A 88 -13.69 12.34 2.03
C LYS A 88 -13.93 13.84 2.17
N ALA A 89 -13.02 14.55 2.81
CA ALA A 89 -13.12 15.99 2.99
C ALA A 89 -13.17 16.71 1.64
N LYS A 90 -12.34 16.29 0.69
CA LYS A 90 -12.34 16.87 -0.66
C LYS A 90 -13.66 16.61 -1.39
N ALA A 91 -14.19 15.38 -1.29
CA ALA A 91 -15.45 15.02 -1.92
C ALA A 91 -16.60 15.84 -1.35
N GLU A 92 -16.67 15.98 -0.02
CA GLU A 92 -17.72 16.73 0.65
C GLU A 92 -17.55 18.24 0.42
N GLY A 93 -16.31 18.74 0.56
CA GLY A 93 -16.02 20.16 0.34
C GLY A 93 -16.24 20.57 -1.10
N GLY A 94 -15.85 19.71 -2.05
CA GLY A 94 -16.08 19.97 -3.47
C GLY A 94 -17.56 20.07 -3.82
N GLY A 95 -18.38 19.27 -3.14
CA GLY A 95 -19.82 19.31 -3.35
C GLY A 95 -20.50 20.54 -2.79
N SER A 96 -19.87 21.20 -1.82
CA SER A 96 -20.47 22.36 -1.15
C SER A 96 -20.12 23.68 -1.83
N THR A 97 -19.19 23.64 -2.74
CA THR A 97 -18.82 24.84 -3.49
C THR A 97 -19.47 24.87 -4.86
#